data_c5611e092ee622e12048b570e07653ef
#
_entry.id   c5611e092ee622e12048b570e07653ef
#
_cell.length_a   1.000
_cell.length_b   1.000
_cell.length_c   1.000
_cell.angle_alpha   90.00
_cell.angle_beta   90.00
_cell.angle_gamma   90.00
#
_symmetry.space_group_name_H-M   'P 1'
#
loop_
_entity.id
_entity.type
_entity.pdbx_description
1 polymer ?
#
loop_
_entity_poly.entity_id
_entity_poly.type
_entity_poly.pdbx_seq_one_letter_code
_entity_poly.pdbx_strand_id
1 'polypeptide(L)'
;MPTDAACVYWDACVVLSSINADSERLPVLEELLAEARRGEARIVTSTLSVVEVAFAAEEQRQQAPDPATEAQIDALWTPGSVIILAEFHFGIARRARALMREAMARGWSLKPPDAIHLATALQHSADRYHTYDDRLSKYAGISGLIIAEPHAVQPQLPEA
;
A
#
# COMPACT_ATOMS: atom_id res chain seq x y z
N MET A 1 5.72 23.53 -14.67
CA MET A 1 5.41 22.90 -13.37
C MET A 1 5.06 21.46 -13.62
N PRO A 2 5.74 20.50 -13.02
CA PRO A 2 5.21 19.14 -13.04
C PRO A 2 3.85 19.20 -12.34
N THR A 3 2.83 18.73 -13.01
CA THR A 3 1.57 18.39 -12.35
C THR A 3 1.94 17.45 -11.22
N ASP A 4 1.51 17.74 -10.00
CA ASP A 4 1.78 16.87 -8.86
C ASP A 4 1.26 15.47 -9.20
N ALA A 5 2.17 14.53 -9.33
CA ALA A 5 1.81 13.15 -9.61
C ALA A 5 0.90 12.64 -8.49
N ALA A 6 -0.18 11.95 -8.86
CA ALA A 6 -1.10 11.40 -7.89
C ALA A 6 -0.37 10.46 -6.91
N CYS A 7 -0.65 10.63 -5.62
CA CYS A 7 -0.06 9.80 -4.58
C CYS A 7 -1.02 8.69 -4.20
N VAL A 8 -0.64 7.45 -4.44
CA VAL A 8 -1.38 6.28 -4.00
C VAL A 8 -0.62 5.56 -2.90
N TYR A 9 -1.31 5.18 -1.86
CA TYR A 9 -0.75 4.38 -0.79
C TYR A 9 -1.10 2.90 -1.01
N TRP A 10 -0.12 2.03 -0.94
CA TRP A 10 -0.30 0.59 -0.96
C TRP A 10 -0.10 0.02 0.43
N ASP A 11 -1.09 -0.68 0.97
CA ASP A 11 -0.85 -1.49 2.16
C ASP A 11 -0.09 -2.78 1.81
N ALA A 12 0.30 -3.54 2.83
CA ALA A 12 1.12 -4.72 2.63
C ALA A 12 0.45 -5.78 1.75
N CYS A 13 -0.87 -5.92 1.80
CA CYS A 13 -1.58 -6.93 1.00
C CYS A 13 -1.52 -6.61 -0.50
N VAL A 14 -1.48 -5.35 -0.89
CA VAL A 14 -1.30 -4.95 -2.29
C VAL A 14 0.12 -5.24 -2.76
N VAL A 15 1.12 -4.88 -1.96
CA VAL A 15 2.52 -5.18 -2.25
C VAL A 15 2.72 -6.69 -2.39
N LEU A 16 2.18 -7.46 -1.45
CA LEU A 16 2.27 -8.92 -1.46
C LEU A 16 1.61 -9.54 -2.70
N SER A 17 0.48 -8.99 -3.15
CA SER A 17 -0.19 -9.44 -4.38
C SER A 17 0.68 -9.26 -5.63
N SER A 18 1.51 -8.22 -5.68
CA SER A 18 2.45 -8.02 -6.78
C SER A 18 3.56 -9.10 -6.80
N ILE A 19 4.03 -9.52 -5.63
CA ILE A 19 5.02 -10.58 -5.48
C ILE A 19 4.43 -11.96 -5.77
N ASN A 20 3.23 -12.23 -5.28
CA ASN A 20 2.55 -13.51 -5.50
C ASN A 20 2.07 -13.68 -6.95
N ALA A 21 2.14 -12.64 -7.78
CA ALA A 21 1.73 -12.64 -9.17
C ALA A 21 0.30 -13.17 -9.35
N ASP A 22 -0.62 -12.71 -8.50
CA ASP A 22 -2.04 -13.05 -8.57
C ASP A 22 -2.59 -12.63 -9.94
N SER A 23 -3.04 -13.61 -10.74
CA SER A 23 -3.39 -13.42 -12.15
C SER A 23 -4.54 -12.44 -12.37
N GLU A 24 -5.46 -12.30 -11.41
CA GLU A 24 -6.57 -11.36 -11.49
C GLU A 24 -6.17 -9.93 -11.10
N ARG A 25 -5.21 -9.80 -10.18
CA ARG A 25 -4.77 -8.51 -9.63
C ARG A 25 -3.59 -7.91 -10.38
N LEU A 26 -2.71 -8.77 -10.88
CA LEU A 26 -1.43 -8.37 -11.46
C LEU A 26 -1.53 -7.32 -12.57
N PRO A 27 -2.46 -7.41 -13.56
CA PRO A 27 -2.52 -6.43 -14.65
C PRO A 27 -2.70 -4.98 -14.18
N VAL A 28 -3.56 -4.75 -13.18
CA VAL A 28 -3.79 -3.42 -12.60
C VAL A 28 -2.56 -2.94 -11.83
N LEU A 29 -1.92 -3.84 -11.07
CA LEU A 29 -0.72 -3.50 -10.30
C LEU A 29 0.46 -3.16 -11.22
N GLU A 30 0.64 -3.90 -12.30
CA GLU A 30 1.66 -3.61 -13.32
C GLU A 30 1.42 -2.26 -14.01
N GLU A 31 0.16 -1.91 -14.30
CA GLU A 31 -0.16 -0.59 -14.86
C GLU A 31 0.16 0.53 -13.88
N LEU A 32 -0.19 0.39 -12.60
CA LEU A 32 0.17 1.37 -11.56
C LEU A 32 1.69 1.52 -11.40
N LEU A 33 2.43 0.43 -11.46
CA LEU A 33 3.89 0.46 -11.44
C LEU A 33 4.45 1.15 -12.68
N ALA A 34 3.83 0.95 -13.85
CA ALA A 34 4.20 1.63 -15.09
C ALA A 34 3.91 3.13 -15.03
N GLU A 35 2.75 3.53 -14.51
CA GLU A 35 2.41 4.94 -14.23
C GLU A 35 3.44 5.59 -13.30
N ALA A 36 3.86 4.86 -12.26
CA ALA A 36 4.89 5.35 -11.36
C ALA A 36 6.26 5.51 -12.04
N ARG A 37 6.65 4.59 -12.92
CA ARG A 37 7.89 4.70 -13.70
C ARG A 37 7.88 5.88 -14.67
N ARG A 38 6.72 6.24 -15.19
CA ARG A 38 6.53 7.42 -16.05
C ARG A 38 6.42 8.73 -15.26
N GLY A 39 6.40 8.67 -13.93
CA GLY A 39 6.22 9.84 -13.08
C GLY A 39 4.78 10.37 -13.02
N GLU A 40 3.81 9.60 -13.47
CA GLU A 40 2.39 9.94 -13.47
C GLU A 40 1.72 9.65 -12.12
N ALA A 41 2.31 8.75 -11.35
CA ALA A 41 1.89 8.40 -10.01
C ALA A 41 3.10 8.26 -9.06
N ARG A 42 2.84 8.37 -7.77
CA ARG A 42 3.78 8.01 -6.71
C ARG A 42 3.12 6.90 -5.88
N ILE A 43 3.82 5.79 -5.72
CA ILE A 43 3.37 4.67 -4.88
C ILE A 43 4.15 4.73 -3.58
N VAL A 44 3.43 4.89 -2.48
CA VAL A 44 4.01 4.98 -1.13
C VAL A 44 3.52 3.82 -0.28
N THR A 45 4.40 3.25 0.51
CA THR A 45 4.06 2.29 1.56
C THR A 45 4.89 2.54 2.81
N SER A 46 4.44 2.03 3.95
CA SER A 46 5.19 2.12 5.21
C SER A 46 6.38 1.16 5.22
N THR A 47 7.46 1.52 5.94
CA THR A 47 8.51 0.55 6.29
C THR A 47 8.00 -0.66 7.05
N LEU A 48 6.81 -0.57 7.68
CA LEU A 48 6.12 -1.72 8.25
C LEU A 48 5.86 -2.81 7.20
N SER A 49 5.59 -2.44 5.95
CA SER A 49 5.38 -3.40 4.85
C SER A 49 6.60 -4.29 4.61
N VAL A 50 7.80 -3.80 4.88
CA VAL A 50 9.04 -4.62 4.76
C VAL A 50 8.96 -5.86 5.64
N VAL A 51 8.40 -5.73 6.84
CA VAL A 51 8.22 -6.85 7.78
C VAL A 51 7.01 -7.69 7.40
N GLU A 52 5.91 -7.07 7.01
CA GLU A 52 4.67 -7.78 6.68
C GLU A 52 4.77 -8.57 5.37
N VAL A 53 5.63 -8.14 4.44
CA VAL A 53 5.94 -8.83 3.17
C VAL A 53 7.23 -9.64 3.29
N ALA A 54 7.44 -10.31 4.42
CA ALA A 54 8.65 -11.09 4.66
C ALA A 54 8.72 -12.34 3.77
N PHE A 55 7.58 -12.92 3.41
CA PHE A 55 7.49 -14.17 2.66
C PHE A 55 6.41 -14.10 1.59
N ALA A 56 6.68 -14.69 0.43
CA ALA A 56 5.65 -14.95 -0.56
C ALA A 56 4.75 -16.12 -0.13
N ALA A 57 3.56 -16.21 -0.72
CA ALA A 57 2.61 -17.28 -0.39
C ALA A 57 3.18 -18.69 -0.65
N GLU A 58 3.97 -18.86 -1.69
CA GLU A 58 4.61 -20.12 -2.02
C GLU A 58 5.63 -20.55 -0.96
N GLU A 59 6.46 -19.63 -0.47
CA GLU A 59 7.39 -19.91 0.63
C GLU A 59 6.65 -20.34 1.90
N GLN A 60 5.52 -19.69 2.20
CA GLN A 60 4.69 -20.04 3.36
C GLN A 60 4.07 -21.43 3.21
N ARG A 61 3.61 -21.79 2.01
CA ARG A 61 3.06 -23.13 1.74
C ARG A 61 4.13 -24.23 1.86
N GLN A 62 5.32 -23.96 1.39
CA GLN A 62 6.45 -24.89 1.45
C GLN A 62 7.17 -24.86 2.79
N GLN A 63 6.91 -23.87 3.64
CA GLN A 63 7.60 -23.60 4.90
C GLN A 63 9.12 -23.54 4.73
N ALA A 64 9.57 -22.96 3.62
CA ALA A 64 10.99 -22.84 3.27
C ALA A 64 11.22 -21.54 2.48
N PRO A 65 12.22 -20.73 2.86
CA PRO A 65 12.64 -19.59 2.06
C PRO A 65 13.17 -20.04 0.70
N ASP A 66 12.86 -19.26 -0.34
CA ASP A 66 13.39 -19.45 -1.69
C ASP A 66 14.29 -18.27 -2.07
N PRO A 67 15.58 -18.48 -2.37
CA PRO A 67 16.50 -17.36 -2.64
C PRO A 67 16.10 -16.48 -3.82
N ALA A 68 15.46 -17.02 -4.85
CA ALA A 68 15.00 -16.24 -5.99
C ALA A 68 13.81 -15.34 -5.59
N THR A 69 12.89 -15.85 -4.77
CA THR A 69 11.78 -15.09 -4.21
C THR A 69 12.28 -14.01 -3.25
N GLU A 70 13.23 -14.34 -2.39
CA GLU A 70 13.86 -13.35 -1.49
C GLU A 70 14.47 -12.20 -2.27
N ALA A 71 15.18 -12.47 -3.36
CA ALA A 71 15.76 -11.44 -4.22
C ALA A 71 14.69 -10.56 -4.88
N GLN A 72 13.53 -11.10 -5.26
CA GLN A 72 12.41 -10.34 -5.79
C GLN A 72 11.79 -9.43 -4.73
N ILE A 73 11.63 -9.92 -3.51
CA ILE A 73 11.11 -9.12 -2.39
C ILE A 73 12.10 -8.00 -2.06
N ASP A 74 13.38 -8.29 -1.95
CA ASP A 74 14.42 -7.30 -1.65
C ASP A 74 14.48 -6.19 -2.71
N ALA A 75 14.25 -6.52 -3.97
CA ALA A 75 14.24 -5.56 -5.06
C ALA A 75 13.15 -4.47 -4.90
N LEU A 76 12.06 -4.75 -4.20
CA LEU A 76 11.01 -3.77 -3.89
C LEU A 76 11.53 -2.63 -3.01
N TRP A 77 12.51 -2.91 -2.17
CA TRP A 77 12.99 -2.03 -1.12
C TRP A 77 14.32 -1.34 -1.46
N THR A 78 14.88 -1.60 -2.64
CA THR A 78 16.14 -1.00 -3.09
C THR A 78 15.92 0.41 -3.65
N PRO A 79 16.99 1.25 -3.67
CA PRO A 79 16.89 2.64 -4.19
C PRO A 79 16.41 2.75 -5.65
N GLY A 80 16.46 1.69 -6.44
CA GLY A 80 15.96 1.68 -7.83
C GLY A 80 14.47 1.36 -7.97
N SER A 81 13.80 1.02 -6.87
CA SER A 81 12.37 0.72 -6.87
C SER A 81 11.53 1.98 -7.06
N VAL A 82 10.38 1.82 -7.75
CA VAL A 82 9.38 2.90 -7.85
C VAL A 82 8.50 3.01 -6.61
N ILE A 83 8.56 2.02 -5.70
CA ILE A 83 7.84 2.06 -4.43
C ILE A 83 8.65 2.89 -3.44
N ILE A 84 8.01 3.94 -2.93
CA ILE A 84 8.61 4.86 -1.96
C ILE A 84 8.31 4.33 -0.55
N LEU A 85 9.36 4.07 0.23
CA LEU A 85 9.20 3.69 1.63
C LEU A 85 9.09 4.93 2.50
N ALA A 86 8.00 5.00 3.27
CA ALA A 86 7.78 6.01 4.29
C ALA A 86 8.15 5.43 5.65
N GLU A 87 9.09 6.07 6.33
CA GLU A 87 9.54 5.60 7.64
C GLU A 87 8.45 5.75 8.71
N PHE A 88 8.30 4.72 9.53
CA PHE A 88 7.45 4.75 10.70
C PHE A 88 8.15 5.51 11.83
N HIS A 89 7.73 6.74 12.05
CA HIS A 89 8.29 7.64 13.07
C HIS A 89 7.23 8.05 14.11
N PHE A 90 7.66 8.76 15.13
CA PHE A 90 6.80 9.15 16.27
C PHE A 90 5.54 9.92 15.85
N GLY A 91 5.62 10.82 14.89
CA GLY A 91 4.45 11.56 14.39
C GLY A 91 3.37 10.65 13.79
N ILE A 92 3.79 9.64 13.03
CA ILE A 92 2.88 8.62 12.49
C ILE A 92 2.30 7.77 13.63
N ALA A 93 3.12 7.38 14.61
CA ALA A 93 2.67 6.61 15.76
C ALA A 93 1.57 7.36 16.56
N ARG A 94 1.75 8.65 16.80
CA ARG A 94 0.73 9.49 17.46
C ARG A 94 -0.57 9.54 16.66
N ARG A 95 -0.48 9.69 15.36
CA ARG A 95 -1.65 9.74 14.46
C ARG A 95 -2.38 8.41 14.40
N ALA A 96 -1.63 7.31 14.33
CA ALA A 96 -2.19 5.96 14.39
C ALA A 96 -2.94 5.70 15.69
N ARG A 97 -2.35 6.09 16.82
CA ARG A 97 -3.00 6.01 18.13
C ARG A 97 -4.31 6.80 18.17
N ALA A 98 -4.32 8.01 17.62
CA ALA A 98 -5.53 8.84 17.58
C ALA A 98 -6.64 8.16 16.75
N LEU A 99 -6.32 7.58 15.60
CA LEU A 99 -7.27 6.83 14.77
C LEU A 99 -7.84 5.61 15.51
N MET A 100 -7.01 4.89 16.25
CA MET A 100 -7.45 3.74 17.04
C MET A 100 -8.45 4.16 18.13
N ARG A 101 -8.19 5.27 18.80
CA ARG A 101 -9.08 5.80 19.85
C ARG A 101 -10.41 6.29 19.26
N GLU A 102 -10.38 6.96 18.12
CA GLU A 102 -11.59 7.41 17.43
C GLU A 102 -12.42 6.22 16.93
N ALA A 103 -11.78 5.19 16.39
CA ALA A 103 -12.44 3.94 16.01
C ALA A 103 -13.15 3.29 17.20
N MET A 104 -12.45 3.20 18.33
CA MET A 104 -13.03 2.64 19.56
C MET A 104 -14.25 3.44 20.03
N ALA A 105 -14.22 4.76 19.95
CA ALA A 105 -15.37 5.62 20.30
C ALA A 105 -16.60 5.36 19.43
N ARG A 106 -16.40 4.79 18.23
CA ARG A 106 -17.48 4.36 17.32
C ARG A 106 -17.84 2.88 17.44
N GLY A 107 -17.25 2.17 18.40
CA GLY A 107 -17.46 0.74 18.59
C GLY A 107 -16.70 -0.13 17.56
N TRP A 108 -15.69 0.43 16.89
CA TRP A 108 -14.86 -0.29 15.93
C TRP A 108 -13.53 -0.71 16.54
N SER A 109 -12.98 -1.82 16.06
CA SER A 109 -11.66 -2.32 16.46
C SER A 109 -10.66 -2.12 15.33
N LEU A 110 -9.88 -1.05 15.41
CA LEU A 110 -8.77 -0.79 14.50
C LEU A 110 -7.48 -1.32 15.12
N LYS A 111 -6.83 -2.27 14.45
CA LYS A 111 -5.59 -2.88 14.94
C LYS A 111 -4.38 -1.99 14.63
N PRO A 112 -3.30 -2.07 15.44
CA PRO A 112 -2.12 -1.24 15.28
C PRO A 112 -1.52 -1.26 13.87
N PRO A 113 -1.30 -2.39 13.18
CA PRO A 113 -0.75 -2.37 11.83
C PRO A 113 -1.60 -1.58 10.85
N ASP A 114 -2.91 -1.78 10.85
CA ASP A 114 -3.83 -1.06 9.98
C ASP A 114 -3.86 0.45 10.30
N ALA A 115 -3.83 0.79 11.58
CA ALA A 115 -3.75 2.18 12.03
C ALA A 115 -2.45 2.86 11.56
N ILE A 116 -1.33 2.15 11.57
CA ILE A 116 -0.04 2.66 11.09
C ILE A 116 -0.09 2.91 9.59
N HIS A 117 -0.65 1.99 8.81
CA HIS A 117 -0.81 2.16 7.36
C HIS A 117 -1.70 3.36 7.03
N LEU A 118 -2.86 3.48 7.68
CA LEU A 118 -3.76 4.62 7.47
C LEU A 118 -3.09 5.95 7.87
N ALA A 119 -2.41 6.00 9.00
CA ALA A 119 -1.70 7.18 9.47
C ALA A 119 -0.55 7.57 8.55
N THR A 120 0.16 6.60 7.98
CA THR A 120 1.24 6.82 7.02
C THR A 120 0.68 7.43 5.73
N ALA A 121 -0.42 6.90 5.21
CA ALA A 121 -1.10 7.43 4.04
C ALA A 121 -1.52 8.90 4.26
N LEU A 122 -2.08 9.22 5.42
CA LEU A 122 -2.46 10.60 5.79
C LEU A 122 -1.24 11.52 5.88
N GLN A 123 -0.15 11.05 6.49
CA GLN A 123 1.08 11.85 6.64
C GLN A 123 1.69 12.24 5.29
N HIS A 124 1.54 11.39 4.29
CA HIS A 124 2.05 11.60 2.93
C HIS A 124 1.00 12.19 1.98
N SER A 125 -0.13 12.63 2.50
CA SER A 125 -1.22 13.22 1.72
C SER A 125 -1.63 12.35 0.53
N ALA A 126 -1.79 11.05 0.77
CA ALA A 126 -2.19 10.13 -0.27
C ALA A 126 -3.59 10.49 -0.80
N ASP A 127 -3.72 10.54 -2.11
CA ASP A 127 -5.00 10.77 -2.79
C ASP A 127 -5.91 9.55 -2.65
N ARG A 128 -5.31 8.36 -2.58
CA ARG A 128 -6.00 7.08 -2.45
C ARG A 128 -5.21 6.10 -1.60
N TYR A 129 -5.95 5.31 -0.84
CA TYR A 129 -5.45 4.17 -0.09
C TYR A 129 -5.91 2.89 -0.75
N HIS A 130 -5.00 2.13 -1.33
CA HIS A 130 -5.29 0.88 -2.00
C HIS A 130 -5.15 -0.31 -1.07
N THR A 131 -6.18 -1.12 -0.99
CA THR A 131 -6.22 -2.37 -0.22
C THR A 131 -7.18 -3.36 -0.86
N TYR A 132 -6.95 -4.64 -0.62
CA TYR A 132 -7.92 -5.70 -0.93
C TYR A 132 -8.74 -6.12 0.29
N ASP A 133 -8.48 -5.52 1.45
CA ASP A 133 -9.23 -5.77 2.68
C ASP A 133 -10.43 -4.82 2.77
N ASP A 134 -11.60 -5.32 2.41
CA ASP A 134 -12.85 -4.56 2.43
C ASP A 134 -13.28 -4.14 3.84
N ARG A 135 -12.77 -4.79 4.90
CA ARG A 135 -13.03 -4.41 6.28
C ARG A 135 -12.45 -3.02 6.61
N LEU A 136 -11.48 -2.54 5.85
CA LEU A 136 -10.87 -1.23 6.06
C LEU A 136 -11.73 -0.07 5.52
N SER A 137 -12.69 -0.32 4.65
CA SER A 137 -13.48 0.73 3.99
C SER A 137 -14.23 1.64 4.97
N LYS A 138 -14.68 1.12 6.10
CA LYS A 138 -15.37 1.91 7.14
C LYS A 138 -14.49 3.00 7.74
N TYR A 139 -13.18 2.82 7.76
CA TYR A 139 -12.24 3.80 8.34
C TYR A 139 -12.05 5.03 7.45
N ALA A 140 -12.59 5.05 6.24
CA ALA A 140 -12.70 6.27 5.45
C ALA A 140 -13.45 7.38 6.22
N GLY A 141 -14.44 7.02 7.03
CA GLY A 141 -15.23 7.95 7.84
C GLY A 141 -14.45 8.67 8.94
N ILE A 142 -13.34 8.11 9.42
CA ILE A 142 -12.49 8.74 10.45
C ILE A 142 -11.17 9.26 9.89
N SER A 143 -10.71 8.75 8.76
CA SER A 143 -9.45 9.16 8.14
C SER A 143 -9.61 10.22 7.06
N GLY A 144 -10.75 10.29 6.42
CA GLY A 144 -10.96 11.11 5.22
C GLY A 144 -10.28 10.57 3.97
N LEU A 145 -9.65 9.39 4.04
CA LEU A 145 -9.02 8.74 2.90
C LEU A 145 -10.05 8.13 1.96
N ILE A 146 -9.75 8.13 0.67
CA ILE A 146 -10.46 7.33 -0.31
C ILE A 146 -9.84 5.93 -0.27
N ILE A 147 -10.55 4.97 0.30
CA ILE A 147 -10.11 3.58 0.46
C ILE A 147 -10.79 2.74 -0.61
N ALA A 148 -10.02 2.09 -1.47
CA ALA A 148 -10.51 1.31 -2.58
C ALA A 148 -9.53 0.20 -2.98
N GLU A 149 -9.99 -0.73 -3.79
CA GLU A 149 -9.10 -1.67 -4.46
C GLU A 149 -8.20 -0.91 -5.46
N PRO A 150 -6.99 -1.42 -5.75
CA PRO A 150 -6.10 -0.82 -6.74
C PRO A 150 -6.79 -0.62 -8.09
N HIS A 151 -6.62 0.57 -8.65
CA HIS A 151 -7.09 0.93 -9.99
C HIS A 151 -6.16 1.98 -10.59
N ALA A 152 -6.10 2.04 -11.92
CA ALA A 152 -5.25 2.99 -12.63
C ALA A 152 -5.59 4.45 -12.25
N VAL A 153 -4.56 5.27 -12.13
CA VAL A 153 -4.70 6.69 -11.78
C VAL A 153 -5.21 7.49 -12.97
N GLN A 154 -4.70 7.18 -14.16
CA GLN A 154 -5.13 7.79 -15.40
C GLN A 154 -6.35 7.03 -15.95
N PRO A 155 -7.47 7.70 -16.26
CA PRO A 155 -8.55 7.03 -16.96
C PRO A 155 -8.02 6.56 -18.32
N GLN A 156 -8.19 5.28 -18.60
CA GLN A 156 -7.93 4.78 -19.95
C GLN A 156 -8.86 5.53 -20.91
N LEU A 157 -8.27 6.28 -21.83
CA LEU A 157 -9.04 6.82 -22.94
C LEU A 157 -9.60 5.64 -23.73
N PRO A 158 -10.90 5.64 -24.09
CA PRO A 158 -11.43 4.58 -24.92
C PRO A 158 -10.61 4.55 -26.22
N GLU A 159 -10.14 3.36 -26.57
CA GLU A 159 -9.50 3.16 -27.87
C GLU A 159 -10.48 3.58 -28.96
N ALA A 160 -10.00 4.47 -29.81
CA ALA A 160 -10.77 5.01 -30.93
C ALA A 160 -10.97 3.94 -32.02
#